data_668f0482348830e8e6b830e0f6840d0e
#
_entry.id   668f0482348830e8e6b830e0f6840d0e
#
_cell.length_a   1.000
_cell.length_b   1.000
_cell.length_c   1.000
_cell.angle_alpha   90.00
_cell.angle_beta   90.00
_cell.angle_gamma   90.00
#
_symmetry.space_group_name_H-M   'P 1'
#
loop_
_entity.id
_entity.type
_entity.pdbx_description
1 polymer ?
#
loop_
_entity_poly.entity_id
_entity_poly.type
_entity_poly.pdbx_seq_one_letter_code
_entity_poly.pdbx_strand_id
1 'polypeptide(L)'
;MTDTINKTQQPDVVIIGAGFAGLTAARELRQAGLSVIVLEARDRIGGRTWLDDRLGRPLEIGGTWVHWTQPYVWAEMKRYGVGTVQSPVPERAYWWAGGARHEGTPDQLLNEIDAPNRKLVEQSREYFPQPFAPFTNPDIKVIDHVSLPKKIAELEITNYSRDILESFWALNFNGPIDDAALTQALRWVALTNGDWRVSFEACATFKIQGGTGKLISGIGAGTDVRLGRTVSAVNCAGGKAIVTTTDGEEFQAAHVVCTLPLGALGAVTFEPPLPAPARKGISEGQASRGIKVWITVKGEVKPFVALGSAEWPLNFVQAEYDQDGNTILVAFGPDAGRLDPADIRQVQPAIDLLVPDLDVLDAASHDWTSDPLSGETWPMHRTGFLTESLGSFQQPHGPLLFAGSDYANGWGGFIDGAIESGLEAARVILNGRTA
;
A
#
# COMPACT_ATOMS: atom_id res chain seq x y z
N MET A 1 41.16 19.59 -28.87
CA MET A 1 39.85 19.57 -28.19
C MET A 1 39.30 18.17 -28.38
N THR A 2 39.52 17.33 -27.40
CA THR A 2 39.13 15.93 -27.43
C THR A 2 37.73 15.87 -26.86
N ASP A 3 36.75 15.63 -27.72
CA ASP A 3 35.39 15.22 -27.30
C ASP A 3 35.52 13.94 -26.48
N THR A 4 35.44 14.09 -25.17
CA THR A 4 35.24 12.99 -24.26
C THR A 4 33.76 12.59 -24.40
N ILE A 5 33.46 11.77 -25.42
CA ILE A 5 32.18 11.06 -25.49
C ILE A 5 32.09 10.26 -24.22
N ASN A 6 31.24 10.73 -23.31
CA ASN A 6 30.84 10.05 -22.10
C ASN A 6 30.29 8.69 -22.55
N LYS A 7 31.08 7.61 -22.41
CA LYS A 7 30.60 6.25 -22.62
C LYS A 7 29.52 6.05 -21.59
N THR A 8 28.26 6.24 -21.98
CA THR A 8 27.10 5.84 -21.21
C THR A 8 27.31 4.39 -20.79
N GLN A 9 27.53 4.15 -19.50
CA GLN A 9 27.54 2.80 -18.95
C GLN A 9 26.17 2.23 -19.27
N GLN A 10 26.10 1.23 -20.13
CA GLN A 10 24.87 0.53 -20.42
C GLN A 10 24.72 -0.55 -19.35
N PRO A 11 23.85 -0.38 -18.35
CA PRO A 11 23.56 -1.42 -17.38
C PRO A 11 22.84 -2.58 -18.05
N ASP A 12 22.93 -3.78 -17.47
CA ASP A 12 22.09 -4.90 -17.88
C ASP A 12 20.61 -4.60 -17.60
N VAL A 13 20.33 -3.95 -16.48
CA VAL A 13 18.96 -3.66 -16.04
C VAL A 13 18.84 -2.22 -15.50
N VAL A 14 17.84 -1.50 -15.97
CA VAL A 14 17.36 -0.25 -15.35
C VAL A 14 16.11 -0.56 -14.53
N ILE A 15 16.07 -0.10 -13.28
CA ILE A 15 14.91 -0.19 -12.41
C ILE A 15 14.35 1.22 -12.20
N ILE A 16 13.04 1.38 -12.36
CA ILE A 16 12.34 2.64 -12.16
C ILE A 16 11.62 2.58 -10.82
N GLY A 17 12.08 3.36 -9.84
CA GLY A 17 11.58 3.43 -8.47
C GLY A 17 12.45 2.69 -7.46
N ALA A 18 12.82 3.38 -6.37
CA ALA A 18 13.59 2.86 -5.24
C ALA A 18 12.71 2.51 -4.02
N GLY A 19 11.53 1.97 -4.25
CA GLY A 19 10.68 1.33 -3.25
C GLY A 19 11.13 -0.09 -2.91
N PHE A 20 10.38 -0.78 -2.04
CA PHE A 20 10.70 -2.16 -1.64
C PHE A 20 10.79 -3.12 -2.84
N ALA A 21 9.92 -3.01 -3.82
CA ALA A 21 9.96 -3.85 -5.02
C ALA A 21 11.24 -3.63 -5.84
N GLY A 22 11.54 -2.37 -6.15
CA GLY A 22 12.70 -2.03 -6.97
C GLY A 22 14.04 -2.38 -6.32
N LEU A 23 14.20 -2.05 -5.03
CA LEU A 23 15.44 -2.36 -4.32
C LEU A 23 15.61 -3.86 -4.07
N THR A 24 14.52 -4.61 -3.88
CA THR A 24 14.57 -6.08 -3.80
C THR A 24 15.01 -6.68 -5.14
N ALA A 25 14.40 -6.25 -6.26
CA ALA A 25 14.81 -6.70 -7.59
C ALA A 25 16.28 -6.34 -7.88
N ALA A 26 16.71 -5.11 -7.55
CA ALA A 26 18.08 -4.65 -7.72
C ALA A 26 19.07 -5.54 -6.97
N ARG A 27 18.79 -5.85 -5.71
CA ARG A 27 19.64 -6.71 -4.89
C ARG A 27 19.81 -8.10 -5.51
N GLU A 28 18.72 -8.77 -5.88
CA GLU A 28 18.76 -10.13 -6.44
C GLU A 28 19.52 -10.16 -7.77
N LEU A 29 19.27 -9.21 -8.66
CA LEU A 29 19.92 -9.11 -9.96
C LEU A 29 21.45 -8.84 -9.80
N ARG A 30 21.82 -7.94 -8.89
CA ARG A 30 23.24 -7.67 -8.59
C ARG A 30 23.96 -8.86 -7.97
N GLN A 31 23.31 -9.60 -7.06
CA GLN A 31 23.86 -10.83 -6.49
C GLN A 31 24.10 -11.91 -7.55
N ALA A 32 23.30 -11.90 -8.62
CA ALA A 32 23.49 -12.75 -9.78
C ALA A 32 24.52 -12.20 -10.81
N GLY A 33 25.22 -11.10 -10.49
CA GLY A 33 26.30 -10.53 -11.30
C GLY A 33 25.87 -9.57 -12.41
N LEU A 34 24.61 -9.10 -12.42
CA LEU A 34 24.17 -8.09 -13.37
C LEU A 34 24.54 -6.68 -12.90
N SER A 35 24.82 -5.81 -13.87
CA SER A 35 24.92 -4.38 -13.63
C SER A 35 23.54 -3.75 -13.60
N VAL A 36 23.20 -3.06 -12.49
CA VAL A 36 21.87 -2.51 -12.22
C VAL A 36 21.98 -1.05 -11.82
N ILE A 37 21.14 -0.20 -12.41
CA ILE A 37 20.92 1.18 -11.99
C ILE A 37 19.46 1.32 -11.57
N VAL A 38 19.21 2.01 -10.45
CA VAL A 38 17.88 2.36 -10.00
C VAL A 38 17.67 3.86 -10.15
N LEU A 39 16.62 4.26 -10.87
CA LEU A 39 16.20 5.65 -11.05
C LEU A 39 15.04 5.96 -10.09
N GLU A 40 15.23 6.91 -9.19
CA GLU A 40 14.24 7.34 -8.22
C GLU A 40 13.91 8.82 -8.43
N ALA A 41 12.62 9.13 -8.54
CA ALA A 41 12.16 10.49 -8.77
C ALA A 41 12.34 11.41 -7.56
N ARG A 42 12.22 10.85 -6.35
CA ARG A 42 12.36 11.60 -5.09
C ARG A 42 13.83 11.77 -4.69
N ASP A 43 14.04 12.55 -3.66
CA ASP A 43 15.33 12.72 -2.96
C ASP A 43 15.59 11.64 -1.89
N ARG A 44 14.72 10.62 -1.82
CA ARG A 44 14.75 9.53 -0.84
C ARG A 44 14.34 8.19 -1.44
N ILE A 45 14.76 7.10 -0.82
CA ILE A 45 14.29 5.75 -1.09
C ILE A 45 13.02 5.44 -0.27
N GLY A 46 12.35 4.31 -0.56
CA GLY A 46 11.23 3.78 0.22
C GLY A 46 9.87 3.86 -0.48
N GLY A 47 9.70 4.76 -1.46
CA GLY A 47 8.44 4.93 -2.17
C GLY A 47 7.30 5.35 -1.23
N ARG A 48 6.22 4.56 -1.16
CA ARG A 48 5.05 4.78 -0.27
C ARG A 48 5.29 4.38 1.19
N THR A 49 6.49 3.97 1.59
CA THR A 49 6.95 3.97 2.98
C THR A 49 7.89 5.15 3.21
N TRP A 50 7.69 5.85 4.28
CA TRP A 50 8.46 7.06 4.58
C TRP A 50 8.53 7.30 6.08
N LEU A 51 9.69 7.04 6.67
CA LEU A 51 9.98 7.44 8.05
C LEU A 51 10.52 8.87 8.02
N ASP A 52 9.84 9.80 8.65
CA ASP A 52 10.18 11.22 8.66
C ASP A 52 9.99 11.83 10.06
N ASP A 53 10.79 12.84 10.38
CA ASP A 53 10.67 13.56 11.65
C ASP A 53 9.51 14.54 11.60
N ARG A 54 8.42 14.19 12.26
CA ARG A 54 7.19 14.98 12.38
C ARG A 54 6.72 15.01 13.82
N LEU A 55 6.11 16.08 14.25
CA LEU A 55 5.57 16.22 15.61
C LEU A 55 6.60 15.88 16.70
N GLY A 56 7.89 16.21 16.46
CA GLY A 56 8.98 16.01 17.40
C GLY A 56 9.57 14.60 17.49
N ARG A 57 9.19 13.68 16.59
CA ARG A 57 9.73 12.31 16.55
C ARG A 57 9.67 11.68 15.17
N PRO A 58 10.44 10.59 14.92
CA PRO A 58 10.28 9.79 13.70
C PRO A 58 8.89 9.13 13.65
N LEU A 59 8.13 9.40 12.57
CA LEU A 59 6.82 8.83 12.30
C LEU A 59 6.79 8.18 10.91
N GLU A 60 6.08 7.07 10.80
CA GLU A 60 5.81 6.44 9.51
C GLU A 60 4.67 7.18 8.79
N ILE A 61 5.03 7.96 7.81
CA ILE A 61 4.06 8.80 7.05
C ILE A 61 3.23 7.95 6.07
N GLY A 62 3.79 6.82 5.61
CA GLY A 62 3.13 5.86 4.72
C GLY A 62 2.90 4.50 5.37
N GLY A 63 3.23 3.42 4.64
CA GLY A 63 3.14 2.04 5.12
C GLY A 63 3.92 1.81 6.39
N THR A 64 3.33 1.10 7.36
CA THR A 64 3.82 1.05 8.74
C THR A 64 3.89 -0.36 9.30
N TRP A 65 2.77 -1.09 9.22
CA TRP A 65 2.60 -2.35 9.94
C TRP A 65 3.05 -3.55 9.12
N VAL A 66 3.56 -4.55 9.83
CA VAL A 66 4.03 -5.83 9.29
C VAL A 66 3.57 -6.97 10.20
N HIS A 67 3.51 -8.18 9.66
CA HIS A 67 3.03 -9.34 10.41
C HIS A 67 3.78 -10.62 10.00
N TRP A 68 3.84 -11.62 10.88
CA TRP A 68 4.49 -12.91 10.58
C TRP A 68 3.76 -13.76 9.53
N THR A 69 2.49 -13.46 9.24
CA THR A 69 1.75 -14.07 8.11
C THR A 69 2.19 -13.52 6.76
N GLN A 70 3.04 -12.49 6.74
CA GLN A 70 3.61 -11.86 5.57
C GLN A 70 5.03 -12.41 5.33
N PRO A 71 5.18 -13.48 4.54
CA PRO A 71 6.40 -14.29 4.53
C PRO A 71 7.62 -13.56 3.96
N TYR A 72 7.42 -12.69 2.98
CA TYR A 72 8.51 -12.01 2.29
C TYR A 72 9.13 -10.90 3.14
N VAL A 73 8.31 -10.03 3.71
CA VAL A 73 8.83 -8.99 4.62
C VAL A 73 9.42 -9.61 5.87
N TRP A 74 8.81 -10.69 6.38
CA TRP A 74 9.31 -11.39 7.54
C TRP A 74 10.69 -12.02 7.30
N ALA A 75 10.90 -12.63 6.12
CA ALA A 75 12.19 -13.16 5.70
C ALA A 75 13.27 -12.08 5.62
N GLU A 76 12.93 -10.90 5.06
CA GLU A 76 13.86 -9.77 4.97
C GLU A 76 14.19 -9.20 6.36
N MET A 77 13.20 -9.06 7.25
CA MET A 77 13.44 -8.65 8.62
C MET A 77 14.43 -9.61 9.34
N LYS A 78 14.27 -10.91 9.15
CA LYS A 78 15.23 -11.92 9.71
C LYS A 78 16.61 -11.79 9.07
N ARG A 79 16.68 -11.59 7.76
CA ARG A 79 17.94 -11.41 7.02
C ARG A 79 18.77 -10.24 7.56
N TYR A 80 18.09 -9.12 7.87
CA TYR A 80 18.75 -7.89 8.34
C TYR A 80 18.77 -7.74 9.88
N GLY A 81 18.33 -8.75 10.62
CA GLY A 81 18.33 -8.71 12.08
C GLY A 81 17.41 -7.63 12.67
N VAL A 82 16.30 -7.35 11.98
CA VAL A 82 15.32 -6.34 12.40
C VAL A 82 14.16 -7.01 13.12
N GLY A 83 13.84 -6.52 14.33
CA GLY A 83 12.72 -7.00 15.14
C GLY A 83 11.42 -6.22 14.88
N THR A 84 10.43 -6.50 15.70
CA THR A 84 9.14 -5.80 15.72
C THR A 84 8.96 -5.01 17.02
N VAL A 85 8.14 -3.96 16.94
CA VAL A 85 7.58 -3.24 18.09
C VAL A 85 6.06 -3.32 17.96
N GLN A 86 5.37 -3.63 19.04
CA GLN A 86 3.92 -3.67 19.07
C GLN A 86 3.36 -2.26 19.28
N SER A 87 2.28 -1.92 18.59
CA SER A 87 1.45 -0.75 18.90
C SER A 87 0.83 -0.89 20.30
N PRO A 88 0.52 0.21 21.00
CA PRO A 88 -0.15 0.13 22.30
C PRO A 88 -1.42 -0.70 22.21
N VAL A 89 -1.66 -1.54 23.23
CA VAL A 89 -2.88 -2.35 23.30
C VAL A 89 -4.01 -1.44 23.80
N PRO A 90 -5.08 -1.22 23.04
CA PRO A 90 -6.17 -0.35 23.48
C PRO A 90 -6.87 -0.91 24.72
N GLU A 91 -7.18 -0.02 25.70
CA GLU A 91 -7.98 -0.34 26.88
C GLU A 91 -9.46 0.00 26.69
N ARG A 92 -9.77 0.94 25.76
CA ARG A 92 -11.10 1.44 25.42
C ARG A 92 -11.34 1.39 23.93
N ALA A 93 -12.60 1.25 23.56
CA ALA A 93 -13.06 1.39 22.19
C ALA A 93 -14.27 2.31 22.11
N TYR A 94 -14.30 3.15 21.07
CA TYR A 94 -15.45 3.96 20.69
C TYR A 94 -15.89 3.56 19.29
N TRP A 95 -17.18 3.51 19.01
CA TRP A 95 -17.64 3.29 17.66
C TRP A 95 -18.98 3.96 17.38
N TRP A 96 -19.22 4.24 16.12
CA TRP A 96 -20.47 4.82 15.64
C TRP A 96 -21.26 3.76 14.88
N ALA A 97 -22.52 3.53 15.30
CA ALA A 97 -23.45 2.67 14.60
C ALA A 97 -24.90 2.93 15.04
N GLY A 98 -25.88 2.70 14.16
CA GLY A 98 -27.28 2.89 14.47
C GLY A 98 -27.65 4.34 14.82
N GLY A 99 -26.89 5.31 14.31
CA GLY A 99 -27.10 6.73 14.58
C GLY A 99 -26.61 7.23 15.94
N ALA A 100 -25.79 6.44 16.66
CA ALA A 100 -25.27 6.79 17.98
C ALA A 100 -23.79 6.41 18.15
N ARG A 101 -23.11 7.14 19.06
CA ARG A 101 -21.78 6.75 19.54
C ARG A 101 -21.96 5.70 20.66
N HIS A 102 -21.09 4.69 20.60
CA HIS A 102 -20.99 3.64 21.60
C HIS A 102 -19.60 3.67 22.22
N GLU A 103 -19.50 3.19 23.47
CA GLU A 103 -18.25 3.03 24.19
C GLU A 103 -18.22 1.63 24.82
N GLY A 104 -17.01 1.03 24.85
CA GLY A 104 -16.82 -0.28 25.44
C GLY A 104 -15.35 -0.70 25.43
N THR A 105 -15.14 -2.02 25.42
CA THR A 105 -13.81 -2.61 25.27
C THR A 105 -13.49 -2.87 23.79
N PRO A 106 -12.21 -2.98 23.41
CA PRO A 106 -11.81 -3.42 22.06
C PRO A 106 -12.44 -4.75 21.65
N ASP A 107 -12.56 -5.70 22.59
CA ASP A 107 -13.20 -6.99 22.32
C ASP A 107 -14.69 -6.85 22.02
N GLN A 108 -15.39 -5.92 22.68
CA GLN A 108 -16.78 -5.62 22.34
C GLN A 108 -16.91 -5.09 20.93
N LEU A 109 -16.09 -4.09 20.53
CA LEU A 109 -16.08 -3.59 19.16
C LEU A 109 -15.78 -4.71 18.14
N LEU A 110 -14.76 -5.54 18.39
CA LEU A 110 -14.43 -6.65 17.50
C LEU A 110 -15.56 -7.69 17.41
N ASN A 111 -16.31 -7.91 18.49
CA ASN A 111 -17.48 -8.82 18.50
C ASN A 111 -18.65 -8.23 17.69
N GLU A 112 -18.86 -6.91 17.73
CA GLU A 112 -19.86 -6.25 16.88
C GLU A 112 -19.54 -6.38 15.38
N ILE A 113 -18.25 -6.33 15.02
CA ILE A 113 -17.80 -6.53 13.65
C ILE A 113 -17.91 -8.02 13.24
N ASP A 114 -17.74 -8.97 14.16
CA ASP A 114 -17.48 -10.38 13.85
C ASP A 114 -18.58 -11.03 13.01
N ALA A 115 -19.80 -11.02 13.49
CA ALA A 115 -20.90 -11.75 12.83
C ALA A 115 -21.20 -11.22 11.42
N PRO A 116 -21.34 -9.91 11.16
CA PRO A 116 -21.59 -9.41 9.82
C PRO A 116 -20.37 -9.58 8.90
N ASN A 117 -19.15 -9.42 9.42
CA ASN A 117 -17.95 -9.55 8.61
C ASN A 117 -17.67 -11.01 8.20
N ARG A 118 -17.93 -11.98 9.10
CA ARG A 118 -17.84 -13.41 8.75
C ARG A 118 -18.78 -13.77 7.59
N LYS A 119 -20.01 -13.25 7.60
CA LYS A 119 -20.96 -13.45 6.48
C LYS A 119 -20.44 -12.84 5.18
N LEU A 120 -19.85 -11.63 5.25
CA LEU A 120 -19.33 -10.96 4.08
C LEU A 120 -18.19 -11.74 3.43
N VAL A 121 -17.27 -12.28 4.24
CA VAL A 121 -16.02 -12.90 3.75
C VAL A 121 -16.01 -14.44 3.82
N GLU A 122 -17.16 -15.08 4.09
CA GLU A 122 -17.27 -16.54 4.31
C GLU A 122 -16.69 -17.36 3.15
N GLN A 123 -16.82 -16.85 1.91
CA GLN A 123 -16.36 -17.53 0.71
C GLN A 123 -14.91 -17.23 0.34
N SER A 124 -14.15 -16.55 1.21
CA SER A 124 -12.76 -16.16 0.91
C SER A 124 -11.87 -17.33 0.49
N ARG A 125 -11.96 -18.46 1.18
CA ARG A 125 -11.17 -19.66 0.87
C ARG A 125 -11.71 -20.46 -0.32
N GLU A 126 -12.99 -20.36 -0.60
CA GLU A 126 -13.60 -20.99 -1.77
C GLU A 126 -13.12 -20.32 -3.05
N TYR A 127 -13.18 -18.99 -3.10
CA TYR A 127 -12.72 -18.22 -4.27
C TYR A 127 -11.19 -18.16 -4.36
N PHE A 128 -10.48 -18.13 -3.25
CA PHE A 128 -9.01 -18.04 -3.20
C PHE A 128 -8.40 -19.20 -2.41
N PRO A 129 -8.53 -20.46 -2.89
CA PRO A 129 -7.98 -21.64 -2.21
C PRO A 129 -6.45 -21.62 -2.13
N GLN A 130 -5.81 -20.92 -3.06
CA GLN A 130 -4.37 -20.66 -3.10
C GLN A 130 -4.14 -19.15 -3.16
N PRO A 131 -4.14 -18.43 -2.02
CA PRO A 131 -4.18 -16.98 -2.01
C PRO A 131 -2.96 -16.29 -2.67
N PHE A 132 -1.80 -16.98 -2.74
CA PHE A 132 -0.62 -16.51 -3.51
C PHE A 132 -0.67 -16.90 -5.00
N ALA A 133 -1.73 -17.57 -5.46
CA ALA A 133 -2.00 -17.86 -6.86
C ALA A 133 -3.49 -17.56 -7.16
N PRO A 134 -3.86 -16.26 -7.16
CA PRO A 134 -5.27 -15.84 -7.13
C PRO A 134 -6.11 -16.29 -8.35
N PHE A 135 -5.46 -16.65 -9.44
CA PHE A 135 -6.14 -17.06 -10.68
C PHE A 135 -6.40 -18.58 -10.79
N THR A 136 -6.18 -19.35 -9.73
CA THR A 136 -6.39 -20.82 -9.76
C THR A 136 -7.86 -21.22 -9.81
N ASN A 137 -8.76 -20.38 -9.29
CA ASN A 137 -10.20 -20.59 -9.40
C ASN A 137 -10.79 -19.74 -10.54
N PRO A 138 -11.34 -20.33 -11.62
CA PRO A 138 -11.92 -19.57 -12.74
C PRO A 138 -13.17 -18.78 -12.36
N ASP A 139 -13.87 -19.15 -11.27
CA ASP A 139 -15.13 -18.52 -10.86
C ASP A 139 -14.92 -17.12 -10.27
N ILE A 140 -13.66 -16.74 -9.97
CA ILE A 140 -13.34 -15.37 -9.57
C ILE A 140 -13.81 -14.33 -10.61
N LYS A 141 -13.90 -14.69 -11.89
CA LYS A 141 -14.40 -13.80 -12.95
C LYS A 141 -15.82 -13.32 -12.70
N VAL A 142 -16.64 -14.14 -12.05
CA VAL A 142 -18.04 -13.78 -11.75
C VAL A 142 -18.10 -12.77 -10.61
N ILE A 143 -17.33 -12.99 -9.54
CA ILE A 143 -17.38 -12.15 -8.35
C ILE A 143 -16.54 -10.89 -8.46
N ASP A 144 -15.59 -10.83 -9.40
CA ASP A 144 -14.73 -9.65 -9.54
C ASP A 144 -15.49 -8.40 -10.00
N HIS A 145 -16.67 -8.58 -10.60
CA HIS A 145 -17.59 -7.49 -10.95
C HIS A 145 -18.59 -7.15 -9.85
N VAL A 146 -18.48 -7.77 -8.69
CA VAL A 146 -19.30 -7.44 -7.52
C VAL A 146 -18.57 -6.41 -6.67
N SER A 147 -19.20 -5.24 -6.48
CA SER A 147 -18.68 -4.24 -5.56
C SER A 147 -18.99 -4.63 -4.11
N LEU A 148 -18.14 -4.16 -3.19
CA LEU A 148 -18.31 -4.42 -1.76
C LEU A 148 -19.66 -3.92 -1.22
N PRO A 149 -20.12 -2.67 -1.54
CA PRO A 149 -21.43 -2.19 -1.09
C PRO A 149 -22.59 -3.04 -1.60
N LYS A 150 -22.51 -3.52 -2.86
CA LYS A 150 -23.52 -4.44 -3.40
C LYS A 150 -23.61 -5.71 -2.55
N LYS A 151 -22.46 -6.31 -2.24
CA LYS A 151 -22.45 -7.52 -1.39
C LYS A 151 -22.98 -7.23 0.02
N ILE A 152 -22.60 -6.11 0.64
CA ILE A 152 -23.10 -5.70 1.96
C ILE A 152 -24.64 -5.50 1.92
N ALA A 153 -25.16 -4.90 0.84
CA ALA A 153 -26.60 -4.69 0.68
C ALA A 153 -27.40 -6.00 0.59
N GLU A 154 -26.80 -7.06 0.07
CA GLU A 154 -27.39 -8.39 -0.04
C GLU A 154 -27.40 -9.17 1.30
N LEU A 155 -26.64 -8.72 2.30
CA LEU A 155 -26.59 -9.38 3.60
C LEU A 155 -27.86 -9.10 4.42
N GLU A 156 -28.41 -10.15 5.00
CA GLU A 156 -29.50 -10.04 5.98
C GLU A 156 -28.92 -9.64 7.35
N ILE A 157 -28.63 -8.35 7.50
CA ILE A 157 -28.06 -7.72 8.72
C ILE A 157 -28.84 -6.46 9.08
N THR A 158 -28.73 -6.02 10.33
CA THR A 158 -29.34 -4.77 10.81
C THR A 158 -28.62 -3.55 10.23
N ASN A 159 -29.27 -2.38 10.25
CA ASN A 159 -28.61 -1.12 9.89
C ASN A 159 -27.39 -0.84 10.78
N TYR A 160 -27.50 -1.14 12.08
CA TYR A 160 -26.39 -1.05 13.02
C TYR A 160 -25.17 -1.87 12.55
N SER A 161 -25.38 -3.14 12.19
CA SER A 161 -24.30 -4.00 11.69
C SER A 161 -23.77 -3.53 10.33
N ARG A 162 -24.62 -2.93 9.51
CA ARG A 162 -24.22 -2.36 8.22
C ARG A 162 -23.29 -1.17 8.42
N ASP A 163 -23.64 -0.23 9.29
CA ASP A 163 -22.82 0.96 9.59
C ASP A 163 -21.40 0.55 10.04
N ILE A 164 -21.31 -0.44 10.95
CA ILE A 164 -20.03 -0.97 11.42
C ILE A 164 -19.22 -1.59 10.27
N LEU A 165 -19.87 -2.40 9.44
CA LEU A 165 -19.21 -3.13 8.37
C LEU A 165 -18.67 -2.19 7.28
N GLU A 166 -19.48 -1.19 6.90
CA GLU A 166 -19.06 -0.15 5.95
C GLU A 166 -17.90 0.68 6.50
N SER A 167 -17.97 1.07 7.77
CA SER A 167 -16.90 1.80 8.46
C SER A 167 -15.60 0.99 8.53
N PHE A 168 -15.69 -0.30 8.87
CA PHE A 168 -14.55 -1.20 8.95
C PHE A 168 -13.85 -1.37 7.58
N TRP A 169 -14.62 -1.54 6.51
CA TRP A 169 -14.04 -1.71 5.19
C TRP A 169 -13.58 -0.40 4.56
N ALA A 170 -14.20 0.74 4.87
CA ALA A 170 -13.67 2.05 4.47
C ALA A 170 -12.29 2.32 5.09
N LEU A 171 -12.06 1.90 6.34
CA LEU A 171 -10.75 1.93 6.97
C LEU A 171 -9.76 1.01 6.25
N ASN A 172 -10.11 -0.28 6.06
CA ASN A 172 -9.20 -1.25 5.46
C ASN A 172 -8.86 -0.88 4.00
N PHE A 173 -9.81 -0.30 3.28
CA PHE A 173 -9.62 0.14 1.90
C PHE A 173 -8.98 1.53 1.79
N ASN A 174 -8.90 2.27 2.90
CA ASN A 174 -8.47 3.66 2.91
C ASN A 174 -9.13 4.46 1.78
N GLY A 175 -10.43 4.28 1.69
CA GLY A 175 -11.20 4.88 0.61
C GLY A 175 -12.70 4.65 0.78
N PRO A 176 -13.50 5.41 0.03
CA PRO A 176 -14.91 5.08 -0.14
C PRO A 176 -15.04 3.68 -0.72
N ILE A 177 -16.01 2.92 -0.21
CA ILE A 177 -16.18 1.52 -0.64
C ILE A 177 -16.96 1.38 -1.95
N ASP A 178 -17.49 2.48 -2.51
CA ASP A 178 -18.45 2.47 -3.62
C ASP A 178 -18.04 1.64 -4.84
N ASP A 179 -16.78 1.80 -5.25
CA ASP A 179 -16.20 1.09 -6.41
C ASP A 179 -15.24 -0.02 -6.01
N ALA A 180 -15.09 -0.30 -4.71
CA ALA A 180 -14.15 -1.29 -4.24
C ALA A 180 -14.64 -2.70 -4.57
N ALA A 181 -13.77 -3.53 -5.14
CA ALA A 181 -14.08 -4.90 -5.50
C ALA A 181 -14.20 -5.80 -4.27
N LEU A 182 -15.23 -6.63 -4.21
CA LEU A 182 -15.38 -7.68 -3.20
C LEU A 182 -14.18 -8.63 -3.18
N THR A 183 -13.62 -8.94 -4.36
CA THR A 183 -12.46 -9.81 -4.50
C THR A 183 -11.25 -9.34 -3.70
N GLN A 184 -11.06 -8.04 -3.50
CA GLN A 184 -9.94 -7.54 -2.68
C GLN A 184 -10.10 -7.91 -1.21
N ALA A 185 -11.31 -7.78 -0.66
CA ALA A 185 -11.61 -8.19 0.73
C ALA A 185 -11.42 -9.70 0.91
N LEU A 186 -11.96 -10.50 -0.02
CA LEU A 186 -11.85 -11.96 0.04
C LEU A 186 -10.40 -12.43 -0.07
N ARG A 187 -9.58 -11.82 -0.94
CA ARG A 187 -8.15 -12.15 -1.09
C ARG A 187 -7.38 -11.92 0.21
N TRP A 188 -7.53 -10.75 0.82
CA TRP A 188 -6.80 -10.45 2.06
C TRP A 188 -7.16 -11.41 3.19
N VAL A 189 -8.46 -11.72 3.34
CA VAL A 189 -8.90 -12.66 4.37
C VAL A 189 -8.48 -14.10 4.04
N ALA A 190 -8.39 -14.49 2.77
CA ALA A 190 -7.87 -15.78 2.37
C ALA A 190 -6.39 -15.99 2.74
N LEU A 191 -5.56 -14.92 2.71
CA LEU A 191 -4.15 -14.96 3.13
C LEU A 191 -3.96 -15.32 4.61
N THR A 192 -4.98 -15.15 5.42
CA THR A 192 -5.03 -15.54 6.84
C THR A 192 -5.96 -16.74 7.07
N ASN A 193 -6.07 -17.60 6.08
CA ASN A 193 -6.86 -18.84 6.13
C ASN A 193 -8.37 -18.61 6.43
N GLY A 194 -8.91 -17.47 6.02
CA GLY A 194 -10.32 -17.10 6.24
C GLY A 194 -10.58 -16.41 7.60
N ASP A 195 -9.51 -16.13 8.36
CA ASP A 195 -9.64 -15.41 9.64
C ASP A 195 -9.41 -13.91 9.43
N TRP A 196 -10.50 -13.16 9.40
CA TRP A 196 -10.47 -11.71 9.23
C TRP A 196 -9.83 -10.96 10.40
N ARG A 197 -9.86 -11.53 11.63
CA ARG A 197 -9.23 -10.89 12.80
C ARG A 197 -7.72 -10.91 12.67
N VAL A 198 -7.15 -12.03 12.22
CA VAL A 198 -5.70 -12.12 11.92
C VAL A 198 -5.33 -11.21 10.74
N SER A 199 -6.22 -11.08 9.73
CA SER A 199 -6.02 -10.13 8.64
C SER A 199 -5.98 -8.68 9.13
N PHE A 200 -6.86 -8.31 10.05
CA PHE A 200 -6.87 -6.98 10.67
C PHE A 200 -5.65 -6.76 11.59
N GLU A 201 -5.26 -7.77 12.37
CA GLU A 201 -4.03 -7.73 13.18
C GLU A 201 -2.80 -7.42 12.33
N ALA A 202 -2.73 -7.96 11.13
CA ALA A 202 -1.64 -7.71 10.18
C ALA A 202 -1.57 -6.25 9.73
N CYS A 203 -2.66 -5.50 9.84
CA CYS A 203 -2.76 -4.09 9.44
C CYS A 203 -2.51 -3.10 10.59
N ALA A 204 -2.49 -3.54 11.88
CA ALA A 204 -2.63 -2.60 12.98
C ALA A 204 -1.69 -2.86 14.18
N THR A 205 -1.02 -4.02 14.27
CA THR A 205 -0.44 -4.43 15.55
C THR A 205 1.08 -4.30 15.62
N PHE A 206 1.83 -4.76 14.63
CA PHE A 206 3.30 -4.78 14.72
C PHE A 206 3.94 -3.84 13.72
N LYS A 207 4.95 -3.10 14.19
CA LYS A 207 5.77 -2.18 13.40
C LYS A 207 7.20 -2.69 13.32
N ILE A 208 7.93 -2.28 12.29
CA ILE A 208 9.36 -2.59 12.15
C ILE A 208 10.15 -1.82 13.23
N GLN A 209 10.97 -2.52 14.00
CA GLN A 209 11.83 -1.89 15.00
C GLN A 209 12.87 -0.98 14.32
N GLY A 210 12.81 0.31 14.64
CA GLY A 210 13.64 1.34 14.01
C GLY A 210 13.07 1.85 12.66
N GLY A 211 11.83 1.48 12.35
CA GLY A 211 11.09 1.98 11.20
C GLY A 211 11.39 1.26 9.87
N THR A 212 10.54 1.53 8.89
CA THR A 212 10.66 0.98 7.52
C THR A 212 11.96 1.41 6.85
N GLY A 213 12.46 2.62 7.18
CA GLY A 213 13.72 3.15 6.68
C GLY A 213 14.92 2.25 6.96
N LYS A 214 14.95 1.59 8.12
CA LYS A 214 16.02 0.66 8.49
C LYS A 214 16.03 -0.58 7.58
N LEU A 215 14.88 -1.16 7.31
CA LEU A 215 14.76 -2.35 6.48
C LEU A 215 15.07 -2.04 5.02
N ILE A 216 14.51 -0.97 4.47
CA ILE A 216 14.70 -0.59 3.06
C ILE A 216 16.16 -0.21 2.77
N SER A 217 16.85 0.45 3.72
CA SER A 217 18.29 0.77 3.63
C SER A 217 19.13 -0.50 3.59
N GLY A 218 18.76 -1.51 4.38
CA GLY A 218 19.41 -2.82 4.36
C GLY A 218 19.27 -3.52 3.00
N ILE A 219 18.05 -3.55 2.45
CA ILE A 219 17.76 -4.15 1.14
C ILE A 219 18.52 -3.41 0.02
N GLY A 220 18.52 -2.07 0.04
CA GLY A 220 19.14 -1.23 -0.97
C GLY A 220 20.67 -1.10 -0.86
N ALA A 221 21.30 -1.67 0.17
CA ALA A 221 22.71 -1.49 0.44
C ALA A 221 23.61 -1.85 -0.75
N GLY A 222 24.48 -0.92 -1.13
CA GLY A 222 25.42 -1.07 -2.25
C GLY A 222 24.78 -1.02 -3.65
N THR A 223 23.50 -0.66 -3.78
CA THR A 223 22.82 -0.45 -5.07
C THR A 223 23.13 0.97 -5.61
N ASP A 224 23.39 1.11 -6.92
CA ASP A 224 23.51 2.40 -7.60
C ASP A 224 22.09 3.00 -7.74
N VAL A 225 21.70 3.82 -6.76
CA VAL A 225 20.42 4.53 -6.75
C VAL A 225 20.68 5.99 -7.13
N ARG A 226 20.04 6.44 -8.20
CA ARG A 226 20.11 7.82 -8.69
C ARG A 226 18.83 8.55 -8.32
N LEU A 227 18.91 9.36 -7.29
CA LEU A 227 17.83 10.20 -6.81
C LEU A 227 17.56 11.40 -7.72
N GLY A 228 16.34 11.95 -7.69
CA GLY A 228 15.95 13.09 -8.51
C GLY A 228 15.88 12.76 -10.01
N ARG A 229 15.68 11.50 -10.38
CA ARG A 229 15.59 11.03 -11.76
C ARG A 229 14.16 10.57 -12.07
N THR A 230 13.30 11.52 -12.41
CA THR A 230 11.92 11.24 -12.80
C THR A 230 11.89 10.70 -14.23
N VAL A 231 11.38 9.50 -14.42
CA VAL A 231 11.23 8.86 -15.73
C VAL A 231 9.97 9.38 -16.42
N SER A 232 10.09 9.75 -17.70
CA SER A 232 9.00 10.23 -18.55
C SER A 232 8.64 9.26 -19.67
N ALA A 233 9.56 8.40 -20.10
CA ALA A 233 9.30 7.44 -21.17
C ALA A 233 10.12 6.15 -21.04
N VAL A 234 9.54 5.06 -21.53
CA VAL A 234 10.18 3.75 -21.70
C VAL A 234 9.91 3.27 -23.12
N ASN A 235 10.97 3.21 -23.95
CA ASN A 235 10.89 2.73 -25.31
C ASN A 235 11.55 1.34 -25.43
N CYS A 236 10.75 0.34 -25.79
CA CYS A 236 11.15 -1.05 -25.95
C CYS A 236 11.16 -1.50 -27.42
N ALA A 237 11.01 -0.59 -28.38
CA ALA A 237 11.09 -0.91 -29.78
C ALA A 237 12.52 -1.35 -30.16
N GLY A 238 12.70 -2.48 -30.83
CA GLY A 238 14.02 -2.93 -31.30
C GLY A 238 14.80 -3.85 -30.35
N GLY A 239 14.15 -4.45 -29.35
CA GLY A 239 14.74 -5.52 -28.52
C GLY A 239 15.62 -5.08 -27.37
N LYS A 240 15.88 -3.78 -27.21
CA LYS A 240 16.48 -3.13 -26.04
C LYS A 240 15.54 -2.07 -25.52
N ALA A 241 15.67 -1.75 -24.24
CA ALA A 241 14.91 -0.68 -23.64
C ALA A 241 15.73 0.61 -23.52
N ILE A 242 15.10 1.74 -23.83
CA ILE A 242 15.62 3.08 -23.55
C ILE A 242 14.67 3.73 -22.56
N VAL A 243 15.20 4.10 -21.39
CA VAL A 243 14.47 4.84 -20.35
C VAL A 243 14.90 6.29 -20.43
N THR A 244 13.95 7.20 -20.59
CA THR A 244 14.19 8.64 -20.70
C THR A 244 13.63 9.34 -19.45
N THR A 245 14.42 10.21 -18.85
CA THR A 245 14.01 11.05 -17.71
C THR A 245 13.42 12.38 -18.19
N THR A 246 12.76 13.11 -17.31
CA THR A 246 12.12 14.41 -17.62
C THR A 246 13.13 15.49 -18.02
N ASP A 247 14.40 15.38 -17.61
CA ASP A 247 15.50 16.27 -18.01
C ASP A 247 16.20 15.81 -19.30
N GLY A 248 15.73 14.73 -19.93
CA GLY A 248 16.20 14.24 -21.23
C GLY A 248 17.40 13.30 -21.15
N GLU A 249 17.83 12.87 -19.96
CA GLU A 249 18.86 11.84 -19.82
C GLU A 249 18.33 10.47 -20.28
N GLU A 250 19.12 9.71 -21.01
CA GLU A 250 18.73 8.39 -21.54
C GLU A 250 19.60 7.28 -20.97
N PHE A 251 18.95 6.19 -20.59
CA PHE A 251 19.56 4.97 -20.10
C PHE A 251 19.14 3.79 -20.99
N GLN A 252 20.11 3.19 -21.66
CA GLN A 252 19.87 1.99 -22.47
C GLN A 252 20.19 0.74 -21.65
N ALA A 253 19.29 -0.26 -21.64
CA ALA A 253 19.49 -1.51 -20.94
C ALA A 253 18.91 -2.70 -21.72
N ALA A 254 19.30 -3.93 -21.33
CA ALA A 254 18.70 -5.14 -21.85
C ALA A 254 17.29 -5.36 -21.26
N HIS A 255 17.07 -4.97 -20.00
CA HIS A 255 15.80 -5.09 -19.33
C HIS A 255 15.45 -3.83 -18.52
N VAL A 256 14.16 -3.59 -18.34
CA VAL A 256 13.62 -2.56 -17.45
C VAL A 256 12.63 -3.19 -16.48
N VAL A 257 12.75 -2.86 -15.19
CA VAL A 257 11.75 -3.18 -14.17
C VAL A 257 11.08 -1.88 -13.73
N CYS A 258 9.83 -1.67 -14.12
CA CYS A 258 9.03 -0.52 -13.72
C CYS A 258 8.32 -0.84 -12.39
N THR A 259 8.66 -0.11 -11.32
CA THR A 259 8.08 -0.33 -9.99
C THR A 259 7.21 0.83 -9.53
N LEU A 260 6.73 1.63 -10.48
CA LEU A 260 5.81 2.71 -10.20
C LEU A 260 4.45 2.18 -9.76
N PRO A 261 3.77 2.86 -8.82
CA PRO A 261 2.39 2.56 -8.49
C PRO A 261 1.47 2.82 -9.68
N LEU A 262 0.31 2.15 -9.70
CA LEU A 262 -0.65 2.26 -10.81
C LEU A 262 -1.05 3.72 -11.07
N GLY A 263 -1.27 4.50 -10.00
CA GLY A 263 -1.65 5.91 -10.07
C GLY A 263 -0.60 6.82 -10.72
N ALA A 264 0.67 6.43 -10.73
CA ALA A 264 1.75 7.21 -11.37
C ALA A 264 2.07 6.77 -12.80
N LEU A 265 1.60 5.60 -13.26
CA LEU A 265 1.94 5.07 -14.59
C LEU A 265 1.42 5.92 -15.74
N GLY A 266 0.32 6.66 -15.53
CA GLY A 266 -0.25 7.53 -16.56
C GLY A 266 0.66 8.70 -16.98
N ALA A 267 1.67 9.03 -16.17
CA ALA A 267 2.67 10.06 -16.47
C ALA A 267 3.83 9.55 -17.34
N VAL A 268 3.92 8.24 -17.59
CA VAL A 268 5.01 7.62 -18.37
C VAL A 268 4.51 7.20 -19.74
N THR A 269 5.23 7.59 -20.78
CA THR A 269 4.97 7.13 -22.15
C THR A 269 5.63 5.78 -22.38
N PHE A 270 4.88 4.79 -22.84
CA PHE A 270 5.39 3.47 -23.20
C PHE A 270 5.34 3.26 -24.72
N GLU A 271 6.47 2.86 -25.32
CA GLU A 271 6.57 2.54 -26.75
C GLU A 271 7.19 1.14 -26.92
N PRO A 272 6.51 0.18 -27.57
CA PRO A 272 5.12 0.28 -28.05
C PRO A 272 4.12 0.48 -26.91
N PRO A 273 2.90 0.99 -27.19
CA PRO A 273 1.87 1.15 -26.17
C PRO A 273 1.58 -0.16 -25.44
N LEU A 274 1.36 -0.07 -24.12
CA LEU A 274 0.98 -1.23 -23.32
C LEU A 274 -0.31 -1.89 -23.87
N PRO A 275 -0.53 -3.18 -23.62
CA PRO A 275 -1.76 -3.88 -24.00
C PRO A 275 -3.02 -3.19 -23.46
N ALA A 276 -4.14 -3.36 -24.15
CA ALA A 276 -5.40 -2.74 -23.77
C ALA A 276 -5.83 -3.00 -22.30
N PRO A 277 -5.66 -4.22 -21.73
CA PRO A 277 -5.97 -4.47 -20.32
C PRO A 277 -5.13 -3.61 -19.35
N ALA A 278 -3.83 -3.45 -19.60
CA ALA A 278 -2.98 -2.60 -18.77
C ALA A 278 -3.38 -1.13 -18.89
N ARG A 279 -3.62 -0.63 -20.10
CA ARG A 279 -4.08 0.74 -20.35
C ARG A 279 -5.43 1.03 -19.68
N LYS A 280 -6.36 0.05 -19.70
CA LYS A 280 -7.63 0.12 -18.97
C LYS A 280 -7.37 0.31 -17.48
N GLY A 281 -6.57 -0.57 -16.86
CA GLY A 281 -6.24 -0.47 -15.45
C GLY A 281 -5.61 0.88 -15.06
N ILE A 282 -4.68 1.40 -15.88
CA ILE A 282 -4.05 2.71 -15.66
C ILE A 282 -5.11 3.84 -15.72
N SER A 283 -6.03 3.80 -16.68
CA SER A 283 -7.04 4.86 -16.85
C SER A 283 -8.11 4.85 -15.76
N GLU A 284 -8.43 3.68 -15.20
CA GLU A 284 -9.41 3.53 -14.12
C GLU A 284 -8.80 3.83 -12.74
N GLY A 285 -7.50 3.55 -12.56
CA GLY A 285 -6.78 3.76 -11.30
C GLY A 285 -7.31 2.91 -10.15
N GLN A 286 -6.91 3.25 -8.93
CA GLN A 286 -7.34 2.57 -7.70
C GLN A 286 -8.62 3.20 -7.12
N ALA A 287 -9.33 2.43 -6.28
CA ALA A 287 -10.48 2.92 -5.54
C ALA A 287 -10.06 3.68 -4.26
N SER A 288 -8.86 3.42 -3.73
CA SER A 288 -8.35 4.11 -2.53
C SER A 288 -8.02 5.57 -2.81
N ARG A 289 -8.44 6.46 -1.90
CA ARG A 289 -8.13 7.90 -1.94
C ARG A 289 -8.12 8.53 -0.56
N GLY A 290 -7.90 7.73 0.46
CA GLY A 290 -7.95 8.17 1.83
C GLY A 290 -6.68 8.88 2.29
N ILE A 291 -6.66 9.19 3.57
CA ILE A 291 -5.57 9.92 4.22
C ILE A 291 -5.19 9.23 5.53
N LYS A 292 -3.92 9.31 5.87
CA LYS A 292 -3.36 8.98 7.19
C LYS A 292 -2.88 10.26 7.85
N VAL A 293 -3.29 10.50 9.08
CA VAL A 293 -2.94 11.71 9.84
C VAL A 293 -2.36 11.32 11.18
N TRP A 294 -1.21 11.88 11.53
CA TRP A 294 -0.65 11.86 12.88
C TRP A 294 -1.13 13.12 13.61
N ILE A 295 -1.60 12.98 14.84
CA ILE A 295 -2.24 14.06 15.58
C ILE A 295 -1.69 14.09 17.00
N THR A 296 -1.14 15.22 17.44
CA THR A 296 -0.79 15.43 18.84
C THR A 296 -2.00 15.97 19.58
N VAL A 297 -2.39 15.29 20.66
CA VAL A 297 -3.41 15.76 21.61
C VAL A 297 -2.79 16.06 22.95
N LYS A 298 -3.39 17.02 23.66
CA LYS A 298 -2.92 17.50 24.95
C LYS A 298 -3.09 16.44 26.04
N GLY A 299 -2.02 16.23 26.80
CA GLY A 299 -2.00 15.33 27.95
C GLY A 299 -1.77 13.85 27.57
N GLU A 300 -1.51 13.05 28.57
CA GLU A 300 -1.37 11.60 28.44
C GLU A 300 -2.76 10.95 28.41
N VAL A 301 -3.06 10.28 27.29
CA VAL A 301 -4.35 9.61 27.08
C VAL A 301 -4.13 8.09 27.15
N LYS A 302 -4.98 7.40 27.91
CA LYS A 302 -4.95 5.94 27.93
C LYS A 302 -5.15 5.36 26.52
N PRO A 303 -4.47 4.27 26.16
CA PRO A 303 -4.62 3.66 24.85
C PRO A 303 -6.07 3.35 24.51
N PHE A 304 -6.51 3.81 23.37
CA PHE A 304 -7.87 3.60 22.86
C PHE A 304 -7.85 3.36 21.35
N VAL A 305 -8.97 2.84 20.84
CA VAL A 305 -9.28 2.74 19.42
C VAL A 305 -10.67 3.31 19.17
N ALA A 306 -10.87 4.01 18.06
CA ALA A 306 -12.20 4.47 17.67
C ALA A 306 -12.47 4.18 16.18
N LEU A 307 -13.70 3.74 15.88
CA LEU A 307 -14.22 3.48 14.55
C LEU A 307 -15.46 4.35 14.31
N GLY A 308 -15.36 5.30 13.41
CA GLY A 308 -16.43 6.24 13.06
C GLY A 308 -17.13 5.87 11.75
N SER A 309 -18.09 6.67 11.33
CA SER A 309 -18.80 6.48 10.06
C SER A 309 -17.85 6.56 8.87
N ALA A 310 -18.08 5.75 7.85
CA ALA A 310 -17.41 5.83 6.55
C ALA A 310 -17.60 7.20 5.85
N GLU A 311 -18.60 7.97 6.27
CA GLU A 311 -18.89 9.31 5.72
C GLU A 311 -18.10 10.44 6.40
N TRP A 312 -17.39 10.17 7.51
CA TRP A 312 -16.67 11.19 8.25
C TRP A 312 -15.30 11.51 7.64
N PRO A 313 -14.76 12.72 7.86
CA PRO A 313 -13.42 13.09 7.39
C PRO A 313 -12.32 12.16 7.93
N LEU A 314 -12.45 11.75 9.21
CA LEU A 314 -11.67 10.67 9.83
C LEU A 314 -12.66 9.62 10.32
N ASN A 315 -12.41 8.35 9.97
CA ASN A 315 -13.26 7.25 10.38
C ASN A 315 -12.56 6.23 11.30
N PHE A 316 -11.28 6.47 11.59
CA PHE A 316 -10.52 5.66 12.53
C PHE A 316 -9.48 6.51 13.26
N VAL A 317 -9.27 6.23 14.54
CA VAL A 317 -8.18 6.79 15.33
C VAL A 317 -7.77 5.85 16.44
N GLN A 318 -6.46 5.77 16.73
CA GLN A 318 -5.93 5.10 17.91
C GLN A 318 -4.77 5.88 18.53
N ALA A 319 -4.58 5.72 19.85
CA ALA A 319 -3.40 6.23 20.54
C ALA A 319 -2.17 5.39 20.18
N GLU A 320 -1.05 6.05 19.87
CA GLU A 320 0.12 5.36 19.34
C GLU A 320 1.41 5.62 20.10
N TYR A 321 1.61 6.84 20.58
CA TYR A 321 2.83 7.22 21.30
C TYR A 321 2.55 8.27 22.38
N ASP A 322 3.28 8.17 23.49
CA ASP A 322 3.43 9.28 24.44
C ASP A 322 4.67 10.09 24.07
N GLN A 323 4.54 11.41 24.10
CA GLN A 323 5.57 12.35 23.73
C GLN A 323 5.46 13.65 24.54
N ASP A 324 6.47 13.93 25.37
CA ASP A 324 6.59 15.20 26.13
C ASP A 324 5.33 15.57 26.93
N GLY A 325 4.70 14.58 27.59
CA GLY A 325 3.47 14.76 28.38
C GLY A 325 2.19 14.91 27.53
N ASN A 326 2.25 14.65 26.23
CA ASN A 326 1.13 14.60 25.29
C ASN A 326 1.06 13.23 24.65
N THR A 327 -0.06 12.94 23.97
CA THR A 327 -0.24 11.70 23.22
C THR A 327 -0.29 11.98 21.71
N ILE A 328 0.41 11.16 20.94
CA ILE A 328 0.31 11.16 19.47
C ILE A 328 -0.62 10.04 19.05
N LEU A 329 -1.64 10.41 18.29
CA LEU A 329 -2.61 9.53 17.70
C LEU A 329 -2.25 9.25 16.23
N VAL A 330 -2.62 8.07 15.72
CA VAL A 330 -2.71 7.81 14.29
C VAL A 330 -4.19 7.74 13.91
N ALA A 331 -4.55 8.46 12.85
CA ALA A 331 -5.91 8.49 12.33
C ALA A 331 -5.92 8.20 10.83
N PHE A 332 -7.05 7.69 10.35
CA PHE A 332 -7.31 7.45 8.93
C PHE A 332 -8.66 8.05 8.55
N GLY A 333 -8.70 8.59 7.33
CA GLY A 333 -9.93 9.05 6.70
C GLY A 333 -10.10 8.43 5.31
N PRO A 334 -11.32 8.18 4.86
CA PRO A 334 -11.58 7.51 3.58
C PRO A 334 -11.36 8.41 2.36
N ASP A 335 -11.26 9.72 2.55
CA ASP A 335 -11.12 10.68 1.44
C ASP A 335 -10.24 11.87 1.86
N ALA A 336 -9.05 11.96 1.25
CA ALA A 336 -8.08 13.02 1.52
C ALA A 336 -8.65 14.43 1.22
N GLY A 337 -9.59 14.52 0.29
CA GLY A 337 -10.24 15.80 -0.05
C GLY A 337 -11.21 16.35 1.01
N ARG A 338 -11.53 15.57 2.06
CA ARG A 338 -12.46 15.98 3.12
C ARG A 338 -11.81 16.67 4.32
N LEU A 339 -10.47 16.66 4.40
CA LEU A 339 -9.74 17.19 5.53
C LEU A 339 -8.40 17.77 5.08
N ASP A 340 -8.13 19.02 5.44
CA ASP A 340 -6.76 19.57 5.41
C ASP A 340 -6.11 19.34 6.78
N PRO A 341 -5.14 18.39 6.88
CA PRO A 341 -4.47 18.10 8.16
C PRO A 341 -3.59 19.24 8.67
N ALA A 342 -3.23 20.21 7.84
CA ALA A 342 -2.51 21.40 8.27
C ALA A 342 -3.43 22.44 8.96
N ASP A 343 -4.74 22.30 8.84
CA ASP A 343 -5.71 23.17 9.49
C ASP A 343 -6.36 22.49 10.71
N ILE A 344 -5.82 22.77 11.91
CA ILE A 344 -6.33 22.23 13.18
C ILE A 344 -7.84 22.50 13.36
N ARG A 345 -8.38 23.58 12.78
CA ARG A 345 -9.82 23.90 12.85
C ARG A 345 -10.68 22.87 12.10
N GLN A 346 -10.09 22.09 11.19
CA GLN A 346 -10.74 20.96 10.53
C GLN A 346 -10.46 19.64 11.27
N VAL A 347 -9.25 19.50 11.82
CA VAL A 347 -8.84 18.27 12.53
C VAL A 347 -9.58 18.10 13.85
N GLN A 348 -9.73 19.18 14.65
CA GLN A 348 -10.41 19.13 15.93
C GLN A 348 -11.86 18.61 15.82
N PRO A 349 -12.74 19.17 14.97
CA PRO A 349 -14.10 18.63 14.83
C PRO A 349 -14.14 17.19 14.30
N ALA A 350 -13.19 16.78 13.48
CA ALA A 350 -13.11 15.41 12.99
C ALA A 350 -12.76 14.42 14.12
N ILE A 351 -11.90 14.81 15.07
CA ILE A 351 -11.60 14.03 16.27
C ILE A 351 -12.79 14.01 17.25
N ASP A 352 -13.48 15.14 17.45
CA ASP A 352 -14.65 15.25 18.34
C ASP A 352 -15.79 14.30 17.94
N LEU A 353 -15.92 14.02 16.63
CA LEU A 353 -16.85 13.00 16.14
C LEU A 353 -16.50 11.61 16.65
N LEU A 354 -15.22 11.27 16.70
CA LEU A 354 -14.72 9.93 17.07
C LEU A 354 -14.61 9.76 18.59
N VAL A 355 -13.92 10.68 19.24
CA VAL A 355 -13.60 10.60 20.67
C VAL A 355 -13.84 11.95 21.32
N PRO A 356 -14.62 12.04 22.38
CA PRO A 356 -14.88 13.30 23.07
C PRO A 356 -13.66 13.76 23.89
N ASP A 357 -13.63 15.05 24.21
CA ASP A 357 -12.77 15.68 25.21
C ASP A 357 -11.24 15.56 24.92
N LEU A 358 -10.84 15.51 23.66
CA LEU A 358 -9.43 15.58 23.25
C LEU A 358 -9.13 16.96 22.66
N ASP A 359 -8.11 17.64 23.18
CA ASP A 359 -7.62 18.93 22.66
C ASP A 359 -6.52 18.66 21.62
N VAL A 360 -6.78 18.90 20.34
CA VAL A 360 -5.78 18.79 19.27
C VAL A 360 -4.79 19.94 19.33
N LEU A 361 -3.50 19.64 19.38
CA LEU A 361 -2.41 20.61 19.44
C LEU A 361 -1.72 20.81 18.09
N ASP A 362 -1.50 19.72 17.34
CA ASP A 362 -0.79 19.72 16.06
C ASP A 362 -1.15 18.49 15.25
N ALA A 363 -0.94 18.53 13.94
CA ALA A 363 -1.17 17.39 13.07
C ALA A 363 -0.17 17.36 11.90
N ALA A 364 0.13 16.14 11.41
CA ALA A 364 1.03 15.93 10.27
C ALA A 364 0.53 14.80 9.39
N SER A 365 0.66 14.98 8.08
CA SER A 365 0.26 14.02 7.07
C SER A 365 1.07 14.19 5.79
N HIS A 366 0.84 13.31 4.82
CA HIS A 366 1.20 13.47 3.41
C HIS A 366 0.03 12.98 2.56
N ASP A 367 -0.41 13.82 1.64
CA ASP A 367 -1.46 13.44 0.69
C ASP A 367 -0.85 12.63 -0.46
N TRP A 368 -0.89 11.30 -0.30
CA TRP A 368 -0.40 10.35 -1.29
C TRP A 368 -1.24 10.34 -2.58
N THR A 369 -2.48 10.76 -2.50
CA THR A 369 -3.42 10.73 -3.65
C THR A 369 -3.20 11.90 -4.58
N SER A 370 -2.87 13.07 -4.05
CA SER A 370 -2.51 14.27 -4.83
C SER A 370 -1.04 14.31 -5.22
N ASP A 371 -0.19 13.47 -4.63
CA ASP A 371 1.23 13.38 -4.96
C ASP A 371 1.41 12.71 -6.34
N PRO A 372 1.93 13.42 -7.36
CA PRO A 372 2.04 12.91 -8.73
C PRO A 372 2.96 11.70 -8.88
N LEU A 373 3.85 11.46 -7.89
CA LEU A 373 4.74 10.31 -7.87
C LEU A 373 4.11 9.07 -7.19
N SER A 374 2.87 9.19 -6.74
CA SER A 374 2.09 8.11 -6.14
C SER A 374 0.71 8.01 -6.78
N GLY A 375 -0.12 9.06 -6.71
CA GLY A 375 -1.47 9.12 -7.25
C GLY A 375 -2.48 8.23 -6.51
N GLU A 376 -2.05 7.61 -5.39
CA GLU A 376 -2.82 6.65 -4.62
C GLU A 376 -2.16 6.36 -3.26
N THR A 377 -2.91 5.78 -2.33
CA THR A 377 -2.38 5.26 -1.07
C THR A 377 -1.89 3.82 -1.25
N TRP A 378 -2.47 2.81 -0.61
CA TRP A 378 -2.25 1.41 -0.98
C TRP A 378 -3.30 0.96 -2.00
N PRO A 379 -3.01 -0.03 -2.86
CA PRO A 379 -3.91 -0.42 -3.93
C PRO A 379 -5.21 -1.02 -3.37
N MET A 380 -6.31 -0.46 -3.85
CA MET A 380 -7.64 -1.00 -3.71
C MET A 380 -8.26 -1.18 -5.09
N HIS A 381 -8.38 -2.42 -5.50
CA HIS A 381 -8.87 -2.74 -6.82
C HIS A 381 -10.33 -2.32 -7.01
N ARG A 382 -10.61 -1.69 -8.14
CA ARG A 382 -11.97 -1.53 -8.64
C ARG A 382 -12.51 -2.87 -9.16
N THR A 383 -13.81 -2.96 -9.30
CA THR A 383 -14.47 -4.13 -9.89
C THR A 383 -13.90 -4.43 -11.27
N GLY A 384 -13.61 -5.70 -11.54
CA GLY A 384 -13.04 -6.19 -12.80
C GLY A 384 -11.50 -6.06 -12.90
N PHE A 385 -10.84 -5.27 -12.04
CA PHE A 385 -9.39 -5.06 -12.16
C PHE A 385 -8.59 -6.37 -12.01
N LEU A 386 -8.95 -7.22 -11.05
CA LEU A 386 -8.24 -8.47 -10.79
C LEU A 386 -8.19 -9.36 -12.03
N THR A 387 -9.33 -9.56 -12.69
CA THR A 387 -9.46 -10.53 -13.78
C THR A 387 -9.22 -9.95 -15.18
N GLU A 388 -9.37 -8.64 -15.35
CA GLU A 388 -9.24 -7.99 -16.65
C GLU A 388 -7.90 -7.26 -16.83
N SER A 389 -7.31 -6.71 -15.76
CA SER A 389 -6.14 -5.83 -15.85
C SER A 389 -4.89 -6.38 -15.18
N LEU A 390 -5.00 -6.93 -13.96
CA LEU A 390 -3.84 -7.29 -13.12
C LEU A 390 -2.88 -8.25 -13.84
N GLY A 391 -3.41 -9.29 -14.51
CA GLY A 391 -2.59 -10.27 -15.23
C GLY A 391 -1.72 -9.66 -16.32
N SER A 392 -2.14 -8.52 -16.91
CA SER A 392 -1.34 -7.83 -17.92
C SER A 392 -0.07 -7.18 -17.33
N PHE A 393 -0.11 -6.72 -16.08
CA PHE A 393 1.08 -6.20 -15.41
C PHE A 393 2.04 -7.30 -14.92
N GLN A 394 1.54 -8.52 -14.77
CA GLN A 394 2.33 -9.67 -14.31
C GLN A 394 3.07 -10.41 -15.43
N GLN A 395 2.82 -10.04 -16.68
CA GLN A 395 3.50 -10.61 -17.84
C GLN A 395 4.59 -9.67 -18.37
N PRO A 396 5.71 -10.19 -18.89
CA PRO A 396 6.71 -9.38 -19.58
C PRO A 396 6.15 -8.72 -20.85
N HIS A 397 6.51 -7.46 -21.09
CA HIS A 397 6.26 -6.72 -22.31
C HIS A 397 7.59 -6.51 -23.07
N GLY A 398 8.07 -7.58 -23.72
CA GLY A 398 9.42 -7.58 -24.27
C GLY A 398 10.45 -7.42 -23.13
N PRO A 399 11.34 -6.41 -23.16
CA PRO A 399 12.33 -6.16 -22.10
C PRO A 399 11.73 -5.50 -20.84
N LEU A 400 10.47 -5.04 -20.86
CA LEU A 400 9.81 -4.35 -19.75
C LEU A 400 9.06 -5.34 -18.87
N LEU A 401 9.29 -5.25 -17.56
CA LEU A 401 8.55 -5.94 -16.51
C LEU A 401 7.98 -4.91 -15.53
N PHE A 402 6.84 -5.24 -14.91
CA PHE A 402 6.29 -4.47 -13.80
C PHE A 402 6.48 -5.22 -12.49
N ALA A 403 6.73 -4.49 -11.41
CA ALA A 403 6.75 -4.99 -10.04
C ALA A 403 6.24 -3.89 -9.09
N GLY A 404 5.70 -4.28 -7.96
CA GLY A 404 5.13 -3.36 -6.98
C GLY A 404 4.08 -4.07 -6.12
N SER A 405 3.71 -3.49 -5.00
CA SER A 405 2.63 -4.02 -4.17
C SER A 405 1.30 -4.11 -4.91
N ASP A 406 1.12 -3.26 -5.91
CA ASP A 406 -0.10 -3.14 -6.72
C ASP A 406 -0.32 -4.35 -7.63
N TYR A 407 0.77 -5.04 -7.97
CA TYR A 407 0.79 -6.16 -8.93
C TYR A 407 1.08 -7.51 -8.28
N ALA A 408 1.21 -7.55 -6.95
CA ALA A 408 1.53 -8.76 -6.20
C ALA A 408 0.39 -9.80 -6.21
N ASN A 409 0.76 -11.07 -6.15
CA ASN A 409 -0.19 -12.17 -6.05
C ASN A 409 -0.70 -12.37 -4.61
N GLY A 410 0.17 -12.24 -3.62
CA GLY A 410 -0.14 -12.44 -2.21
C GLY A 410 -0.66 -11.18 -1.52
N TRP A 411 0.13 -10.61 -0.63
CA TRP A 411 -0.20 -9.42 0.16
C TRP A 411 -0.11 -8.14 -0.69
N GLY A 412 -0.98 -8.01 -1.70
CA GLY A 412 -1.10 -6.77 -2.49
C GLY A 412 -1.45 -5.58 -1.59
N GLY A 413 -0.76 -4.45 -1.80
CA GLY A 413 -0.91 -3.26 -0.95
C GLY A 413 0.03 -3.19 0.24
N PHE A 414 0.78 -4.24 0.53
CA PHE A 414 1.70 -4.33 1.66
C PHE A 414 3.17 -4.31 1.21
N ILE A 415 4.06 -4.03 2.16
CA ILE A 415 5.51 -4.17 1.96
C ILE A 415 5.86 -5.59 1.49
N ASP A 416 5.17 -6.58 2.02
CA ASP A 416 5.33 -7.99 1.67
C ASP A 416 5.12 -8.25 0.18
N GLY A 417 4.00 -7.78 -0.38
CA GLY A 417 3.71 -7.92 -1.81
C GLY A 417 4.67 -7.14 -2.71
N ALA A 418 5.18 -6.00 -2.25
CA ALA A 418 6.22 -5.28 -2.96
C ALA A 418 7.51 -6.11 -3.06
N ILE A 419 7.93 -6.75 -1.98
CA ILE A 419 9.11 -7.65 -1.96
C ILE A 419 8.85 -8.88 -2.83
N GLU A 420 7.68 -9.53 -2.69
CA GLU A 420 7.25 -10.65 -3.52
C GLU A 420 7.43 -10.35 -5.01
N SER A 421 6.82 -9.27 -5.48
CA SER A 421 6.83 -8.91 -6.89
C SER A 421 8.22 -8.50 -7.40
N GLY A 422 9.04 -7.89 -6.55
CA GLY A 422 10.44 -7.59 -6.87
C GLY A 422 11.28 -8.85 -7.05
N LEU A 423 11.10 -9.85 -6.18
CA LEU A 423 11.75 -11.17 -6.32
C LEU A 423 11.32 -11.88 -7.61
N GLU A 424 10.03 -11.81 -7.96
CA GLU A 424 9.50 -12.44 -9.16
C GLU A 424 10.05 -11.77 -10.43
N ALA A 425 10.09 -10.44 -10.49
CA ALA A 425 10.68 -9.72 -11.61
C ALA A 425 12.16 -10.08 -11.83
N ALA A 426 12.93 -10.17 -10.73
CA ALA A 426 14.31 -10.62 -10.81
C ALA A 426 14.42 -12.07 -11.32
N ARG A 427 13.57 -12.98 -10.84
CA ARG A 427 13.53 -14.38 -11.27
C ARG A 427 13.24 -14.52 -12.77
N VAL A 428 12.28 -13.76 -13.29
CA VAL A 428 11.93 -13.76 -14.72
C VAL A 428 13.13 -13.36 -15.58
N ILE A 429 13.85 -12.29 -15.21
CA ILE A 429 15.05 -11.86 -15.93
C ILE A 429 16.15 -12.91 -15.88
N LEU A 430 16.40 -13.52 -14.72
CA LEU A 430 17.46 -14.51 -14.55
C LEU A 430 17.16 -15.82 -15.30
N ASN A 431 15.91 -16.29 -15.31
CA ASN A 431 15.49 -17.47 -16.05
C ASN A 431 15.59 -17.30 -17.56
N GLY A 432 15.33 -16.09 -18.08
CA GLY A 432 15.46 -15.78 -19.50
C GLY A 432 16.92 -15.80 -20.02
N ARG A 433 17.92 -15.81 -19.13
CA ARG A 433 19.35 -15.92 -19.49
C ARG A 433 19.85 -17.37 -19.59
N THR A 434 19.12 -18.32 -19.04
CA THR A 434 19.49 -19.74 -18.99
C THR A 434 18.87 -20.56 -20.13
N ALA A 435 18.01 -19.94 -20.93
CA ALA A 435 17.39 -20.51 -22.12
C ALA A 435 18.05 -19.98 -23.40
#